data_597de5f5b37365c5281fdf8510fe91d2
#
_entry.id   597de5f5b37365c5281fdf8510fe91d2
#
_cell.length_a   1.000
_cell.length_b   1.000
_cell.length_c   1.000
_cell.angle_alpha   90.00
_cell.angle_beta   90.00
_cell.angle_gamma   90.00
#
_symmetry.space_group_name_H-M   'P 1'
#
loop_
_entity.id
_entity.type
_entity.pdbx_description
1 polymer ?
#
loop_
_entity_poly.entity_id
_entity_poly.type
_entity_poly.pdbx_seq_one_letter_code
_entity_poly.pdbx_strand_id
1 'polypeptide(L)'
;DYSISFPDSWEEDVELMVKKDYNHPCVVLYSIGNEISEVGSDRSVIWGRKIAEKIRSLDATRFITNGINIMNAIANRRNEILKSMGIEIKGLGLESGEINQIMADLHKAMNKFVESPLLEEYIEESCGMLDVIGYNYATSRYEKEQAISQNRIVVGSETFPAALDENWELVTKHGYILGDFSWTAWDYLGEVGIGHVGYDDDRNKVFYGSYPWMTAYCADFDITGYRRPISYWREIIWGGRNHIPYIAVQRPERYGQK
;
A
#
# COMPACT_ATOMS: atom_id res chain seq x y z
N ASP A 1 21.31 11.23 2.65
CA ASP A 1 19.87 11.03 2.65
C ASP A 1 19.20 12.08 1.75
N TYR A 2 18.37 11.65 0.79
CA TYR A 2 17.72 12.51 -0.20
C TYR A 2 16.86 13.61 0.43
N SER A 3 16.27 13.36 1.58
CA SER A 3 15.46 14.36 2.29
C SER A 3 16.20 15.67 2.60
N ILE A 4 17.53 15.60 2.71
CA ILE A 4 18.37 16.77 2.97
C ILE A 4 18.48 17.65 1.72
N SER A 5 18.63 17.05 0.55
CA SER A 5 18.77 17.76 -0.73
C SER A 5 17.44 18.02 -1.44
N PHE A 6 16.36 17.35 -1.01
CA PHE A 6 15.04 17.45 -1.63
C PHE A 6 14.58 18.90 -1.87
N PRO A 7 14.66 19.83 -0.90
CA PRO A 7 14.19 21.21 -1.12
C PRO A 7 14.87 21.94 -2.29
N ASP A 8 16.10 21.54 -2.61
CA ASP A 8 16.94 22.20 -3.64
C ASP A 8 16.86 21.46 -4.99
N SER A 9 16.55 20.16 -5.00
CA SER A 9 16.65 19.31 -6.20
C SER A 9 15.29 18.83 -6.75
N TRP A 10 14.21 18.93 -5.99
CA TRP A 10 12.92 18.33 -6.35
C TRP A 10 12.35 18.79 -7.70
N GLU A 11 12.56 20.05 -8.10
CA GLU A 11 12.04 20.55 -9.38
C GLU A 11 12.72 19.88 -10.56
N GLU A 12 14.05 19.76 -10.49
CA GLU A 12 14.83 19.10 -11.53
C GLU A 12 14.48 17.61 -11.62
N ASP A 13 14.35 16.95 -10.47
CA ASP A 13 13.99 15.53 -10.41
C ASP A 13 12.59 15.26 -11.00
N VAL A 14 11.62 16.12 -10.70
CA VAL A 14 10.27 16.05 -11.30
C VAL A 14 10.33 16.28 -12.81
N GLU A 15 11.11 17.26 -13.26
CA GLU A 15 11.29 17.51 -14.70
C GLU A 15 11.89 16.31 -15.42
N LEU A 16 12.93 15.70 -14.83
CA LEU A 16 13.58 14.52 -15.39
C LEU A 16 12.62 13.31 -15.43
N MET A 17 11.84 13.10 -14.39
CA MET A 17 10.83 12.04 -14.34
C MET A 17 9.80 12.22 -15.47
N VAL A 18 9.16 13.38 -15.55
CA VAL A 18 8.14 13.64 -16.57
C VAL A 18 8.74 13.56 -17.98
N LYS A 19 9.91 14.14 -18.20
CA LYS A 19 10.61 14.12 -19.48
C LYS A 19 10.95 12.69 -19.93
N LYS A 20 11.40 11.84 -18.99
CA LYS A 20 11.67 10.43 -19.24
C LYS A 20 10.40 9.69 -19.68
N ASP A 21 9.27 9.94 -19.03
CA ASP A 21 8.06 9.15 -19.16
C ASP A 21 7.06 9.74 -20.19
N TYR A 22 7.27 10.96 -20.67
CA TYR A 22 6.34 11.70 -21.53
C TYR A 22 5.88 10.92 -22.77
N ASN A 23 6.78 10.22 -23.43
CA ASN A 23 6.50 9.43 -24.64
C ASN A 23 6.14 7.96 -24.35
N HIS A 24 5.88 7.60 -23.09
CA HIS A 24 5.48 6.26 -22.71
C HIS A 24 3.96 6.18 -22.48
N PRO A 25 3.17 5.65 -23.43
CA PRO A 25 1.70 5.59 -23.30
C PRO A 25 1.21 4.66 -22.19
N CYS A 26 2.08 3.77 -21.68
CA CYS A 26 1.78 2.92 -20.53
C CYS A 26 1.82 3.68 -19.19
N VAL A 27 2.44 4.85 -19.13
CA VAL A 27 2.40 5.73 -17.95
C VAL A 27 1.10 6.53 -18.00
N VAL A 28 0.17 6.22 -17.13
CA VAL A 28 -1.16 6.85 -17.07
C VAL A 28 -1.36 7.75 -15.86
N LEU A 29 -0.55 7.56 -14.82
CA LEU A 29 -0.60 8.28 -13.55
C LEU A 29 0.82 8.69 -13.14
N TYR A 30 0.96 9.90 -12.58
CA TYR A 30 2.13 10.32 -11.85
C TYR A 30 1.83 10.35 -10.35
N SER A 31 2.63 9.64 -9.55
CA SER A 31 2.51 9.69 -8.10
C SER A 31 3.43 10.78 -7.53
N ILE A 32 2.87 11.62 -6.66
CA ILE A 32 3.63 12.68 -5.97
C ILE A 32 4.29 12.21 -4.67
N GLY A 33 4.04 10.98 -4.26
CA GLY A 33 4.63 10.41 -3.05
C GLY A 33 4.07 9.03 -2.73
N ASN A 34 4.72 8.36 -1.79
CA ASN A 34 4.29 7.09 -1.24
C ASN A 34 4.48 7.06 0.27
N GLU A 35 3.42 6.76 0.99
CA GLU A 35 3.42 6.59 2.45
C GLU A 35 4.05 7.75 3.24
N ILE A 36 3.86 8.96 2.74
CA ILE A 36 4.38 10.17 3.37
C ILE A 36 3.75 10.35 4.76
N SER A 37 4.58 10.32 5.80
CA SER A 37 4.13 10.39 7.20
C SER A 37 3.51 11.72 7.57
N GLU A 38 3.82 12.78 6.83
CA GLU A 38 3.28 14.12 7.02
C GLU A 38 1.92 14.36 6.32
N VAL A 39 1.39 13.38 5.57
CA VAL A 39 0.06 13.52 4.93
C VAL A 39 -0.97 13.98 5.97
N GLY A 40 -1.73 14.99 5.61
CA GLY A 40 -2.67 15.70 6.51
C GLY A 40 -2.07 16.89 7.26
N SER A 41 -0.75 17.12 7.21
CA SER A 41 -0.15 18.34 7.76
C SER A 41 -0.07 19.45 6.71
N ASP A 42 -0.04 20.71 7.17
CA ASP A 42 0.14 21.88 6.28
C ASP A 42 1.39 21.75 5.39
N ARG A 43 2.46 21.19 5.95
CA ARG A 43 3.71 20.96 5.21
C ARG A 43 3.52 20.01 4.04
N SER A 44 2.82 18.91 4.26
CA SER A 44 2.52 17.93 3.20
C SER A 44 1.63 18.52 2.12
N VAL A 45 0.63 19.31 2.51
CA VAL A 45 -0.27 19.99 1.57
C VAL A 45 0.51 20.97 0.69
N ILE A 46 1.39 21.78 1.28
CA ILE A 46 2.22 22.74 0.54
C ILE A 46 3.13 22.03 -0.47
N TRP A 47 3.85 20.99 -0.05
CA TRP A 47 4.74 20.26 -0.91
C TRP A 47 4.00 19.42 -1.96
N GLY A 48 2.92 18.75 -1.57
CA GLY A 48 2.10 17.98 -2.51
C GLY A 48 1.54 18.85 -3.63
N ARG A 49 1.02 20.03 -3.31
CA ARG A 49 0.54 20.99 -4.32
C ARG A 49 1.66 21.47 -5.24
N LYS A 50 2.81 21.86 -4.70
CA LYS A 50 3.97 22.26 -5.52
C LYS A 50 4.37 21.19 -6.53
N ILE A 51 4.50 19.94 -6.08
CA ILE A 51 4.89 18.81 -6.95
C ILE A 51 3.79 18.56 -7.99
N ALA A 52 2.53 18.49 -7.58
CA ALA A 52 1.41 18.25 -8.49
C ALA A 52 1.28 19.35 -9.56
N GLU A 53 1.41 20.62 -9.17
CA GLU A 53 1.36 21.77 -10.11
C GLU A 53 2.56 21.75 -11.06
N LYS A 54 3.76 21.42 -10.57
CA LYS A 54 4.94 21.28 -11.42
C LYS A 54 4.73 20.19 -12.46
N ILE A 55 4.26 19.00 -12.06
CA ILE A 55 3.96 17.92 -13.01
C ILE A 55 2.92 18.37 -14.04
N ARG A 56 1.80 18.96 -13.60
CA ARG A 56 0.75 19.45 -14.52
C ARG A 56 1.25 20.52 -15.50
N SER A 57 2.22 21.35 -15.08
CA SER A 57 2.84 22.34 -15.96
C SER A 57 3.70 21.72 -17.05
N LEU A 58 4.23 20.52 -16.82
CA LEU A 58 5.08 19.79 -17.77
C LEU A 58 4.26 18.82 -18.63
N ASP A 59 3.24 18.19 -18.03
CA ASP A 59 2.36 17.24 -18.68
C ASP A 59 0.93 17.33 -18.12
N ALA A 60 0.05 17.97 -18.85
CA ALA A 60 -1.36 18.10 -18.49
C ALA A 60 -2.23 16.93 -19.01
N THR A 61 -1.62 15.88 -19.56
CA THR A 61 -2.35 14.76 -20.20
C THR A 61 -2.54 13.56 -19.26
N ARG A 62 -1.84 13.53 -18.12
CA ARG A 62 -1.85 12.44 -17.16
C ARG A 62 -2.36 12.91 -15.80
N PHE A 63 -2.95 11.99 -15.07
CA PHE A 63 -3.52 12.27 -13.76
C PHE A 63 -2.48 12.16 -12.64
N ILE A 64 -2.73 12.89 -11.57
CA ILE A 64 -1.88 12.92 -10.37
C ILE A 64 -2.50 12.03 -9.30
N THR A 65 -1.66 11.22 -8.68
CA THR A 65 -2.01 10.37 -7.54
C THR A 65 -0.98 10.48 -6.42
N ASN A 66 -1.27 9.84 -5.29
CA ASN A 66 -0.36 9.66 -4.15
C ASN A 66 -0.72 8.35 -3.47
N GLY A 67 0.26 7.57 -3.04
CA GLY A 67 0.04 6.36 -2.22
C GLY A 67 -0.15 6.74 -0.76
N ILE A 68 -1.40 6.94 -0.31
CA ILE A 68 -1.71 7.36 1.06
C ILE A 68 -1.87 6.14 1.96
N ASN A 69 -0.93 5.96 2.90
CA ASN A 69 -1.11 5.05 4.02
C ASN A 69 -1.72 5.81 5.20
N ILE A 70 -2.95 5.45 5.54
CA ILE A 70 -3.69 6.13 6.60
C ILE A 70 -2.98 6.02 7.96
N MET A 71 -2.37 4.87 8.26
CA MET A 71 -1.67 4.67 9.53
C MET A 71 -0.44 5.58 9.66
N ASN A 72 0.28 5.80 8.56
CA ASN A 72 1.40 6.75 8.53
C ASN A 72 0.88 8.18 8.64
N ALA A 73 -0.18 8.53 7.92
CA ALA A 73 -0.79 9.85 7.95
C ALA A 73 -1.24 10.27 9.36
N ILE A 74 -1.80 9.33 10.13
CA ILE A 74 -2.28 9.62 11.49
C ILE A 74 -1.21 9.46 12.57
N ALA A 75 0.01 9.06 12.23
CA ALA A 75 1.05 8.76 13.23
C ALA A 75 1.25 9.89 14.25
N ASN A 76 1.21 11.14 13.80
CA ASN A 76 1.36 12.32 14.64
C ASN A 76 0.13 12.64 15.49
N ARG A 77 -1.06 12.18 15.12
CA ARG A 77 -2.34 12.39 15.84
C ARG A 77 -2.93 11.09 16.36
N ARG A 78 -2.18 10.00 16.28
CA ARG A 78 -2.63 8.65 16.63
C ARG A 78 -3.31 8.58 17.99
N ASN A 79 -2.70 9.17 19.02
CA ASN A 79 -3.22 9.11 20.38
C ASN A 79 -4.55 9.89 20.52
N GLU A 80 -4.70 11.00 19.83
CA GLU A 80 -5.92 11.80 19.81
C GLU A 80 -7.06 11.02 19.14
N ILE A 81 -6.79 10.46 17.98
CA ILE A 81 -7.75 9.68 17.20
C ILE A 81 -8.17 8.42 17.96
N LEU A 82 -7.22 7.67 18.51
CA LEU A 82 -7.49 6.49 19.33
C LEU A 82 -8.37 6.82 20.53
N LYS A 83 -8.04 7.91 21.24
CA LYS A 83 -8.81 8.37 22.38
C LYS A 83 -10.24 8.76 21.99
N SER A 84 -10.42 9.44 20.87
CA SER A 84 -11.76 9.81 20.35
C SER A 84 -12.60 8.58 20.02
N MET A 85 -11.98 7.47 19.63
CA MET A 85 -12.62 6.20 19.30
C MET A 85 -12.80 5.27 20.51
N GLY A 86 -12.35 5.68 21.70
CA GLY A 86 -12.40 4.85 22.90
C GLY A 86 -11.45 3.64 22.85
N ILE A 87 -10.41 3.68 22.03
CA ILE A 87 -9.43 2.60 21.87
C ILE A 87 -8.19 2.93 22.73
N GLU A 88 -7.94 2.14 23.78
CA GLU A 88 -6.68 2.16 24.50
C GLU A 88 -5.73 1.12 23.90
N ILE A 89 -4.64 1.53 23.28
CA ILE A 89 -3.55 0.64 22.93
C ILE A 89 -2.67 0.48 24.17
N LYS A 90 -2.88 -0.56 24.95
CA LYS A 90 -1.89 -1.05 25.90
C LYS A 90 -0.74 -1.59 25.05
N GLY A 91 0.45 -1.03 25.23
CA GLY A 91 1.64 -1.17 24.41
C GLY A 91 1.72 -2.47 23.61
N LEU A 92 2.01 -2.37 22.34
CA LEU A 92 2.35 -3.51 21.48
C LEU A 92 3.65 -4.16 21.98
N GLY A 93 3.54 -4.93 23.05
CA GLY A 93 4.55 -5.92 23.40
C GLY A 93 4.44 -7.02 22.36
N LEU A 94 5.40 -7.06 21.45
CA LEU A 94 5.55 -8.14 20.47
C LEU A 94 5.99 -9.41 21.21
N GLU A 95 5.12 -10.00 22.01
CA GLU A 95 5.33 -11.36 22.51
C GLU A 95 4.69 -12.34 21.54
N SER A 96 5.50 -13.29 21.14
CA SER A 96 5.30 -14.29 20.11
C SER A 96 4.11 -15.21 20.37
N GLY A 97 3.32 -15.43 19.37
CA GLY A 97 2.22 -16.41 19.28
C GLY A 97 0.93 -15.84 18.69
N GLU A 98 0.79 -14.53 18.64
CA GLU A 98 -0.47 -13.86 18.31
C GLU A 98 -0.40 -12.99 17.05
N ILE A 99 0.63 -13.16 16.20
CA ILE A 99 0.84 -12.27 15.05
C ILE A 99 -0.39 -12.26 14.12
N ASN A 100 -0.99 -13.41 13.84
CA ASN A 100 -2.20 -13.47 13.02
C ASN A 100 -3.38 -12.79 13.74
N GLN A 101 -3.47 -12.91 15.05
CA GLN A 101 -4.48 -12.21 15.84
C GLN A 101 -4.17 -10.70 15.89
N ILE A 102 -2.91 -10.33 16.08
CA ILE A 102 -2.46 -8.91 16.05
C ILE A 102 -2.72 -8.30 14.67
N MET A 103 -2.45 -9.00 13.58
CA MET A 103 -2.75 -8.53 12.23
C MET A 103 -4.25 -8.43 11.97
N ALA A 104 -5.04 -9.39 12.45
CA ALA A 104 -6.50 -9.33 12.36
C ALA A 104 -7.08 -8.18 13.21
N ASP A 105 -6.55 -7.99 14.41
CA ASP A 105 -6.97 -6.90 15.29
C ASP A 105 -6.48 -5.53 14.77
N LEU A 106 -5.29 -5.48 14.17
CA LEU A 106 -4.80 -4.30 13.46
C LEU A 106 -5.67 -3.98 12.25
N HIS A 107 -6.05 -4.98 11.46
CA HIS A 107 -6.98 -4.78 10.33
C HIS A 107 -8.35 -4.26 10.80
N LYS A 108 -8.92 -4.82 11.86
CA LYS A 108 -10.17 -4.32 12.46
C LYS A 108 -10.02 -2.91 13.02
N ALA A 109 -8.88 -2.61 13.65
CA ALA A 109 -8.58 -1.28 14.14
C ALA A 109 -8.42 -0.29 12.98
N MET A 110 -7.75 -0.69 11.90
CA MET A 110 -7.63 0.11 10.67
C MET A 110 -8.98 0.43 10.07
N ASN A 111 -9.88 -0.55 9.96
CA ASN A 111 -11.23 -0.32 9.46
C ASN A 111 -12.01 0.70 10.32
N LYS A 112 -11.86 0.65 11.63
CA LYS A 112 -12.44 1.66 12.53
C LYS A 112 -11.78 3.05 12.36
N PHE A 113 -10.46 3.10 12.15
CA PHE A 113 -9.76 4.37 11.88
C PHE A 113 -10.25 5.02 10.59
N VAL A 114 -10.43 4.22 9.56
CA VAL A 114 -10.97 4.68 8.26
C VAL A 114 -12.35 5.30 8.42
N GLU A 115 -13.09 4.90 9.45
CA GLU A 115 -14.43 5.41 9.75
C GLU A 115 -14.46 6.74 10.55
N SER A 116 -13.33 7.18 11.07
CA SER A 116 -13.26 8.37 11.91
C SER A 116 -13.51 9.66 11.12
N PRO A 117 -14.46 10.51 11.52
CA PRO A 117 -14.63 11.85 10.94
C PRO A 117 -13.37 12.74 11.07
N LEU A 118 -12.58 12.53 12.13
CA LEU A 118 -11.32 13.26 12.33
C LEU A 118 -10.27 12.91 11.27
N LEU A 119 -10.26 11.65 10.81
CA LEU A 119 -9.38 11.26 9.72
C LEU A 119 -9.76 11.99 8.44
N GLU A 120 -11.06 12.04 8.15
CA GLU A 120 -11.58 12.69 6.95
C GLU A 120 -11.19 14.16 6.89
N GLU A 121 -11.43 14.91 7.97
CA GLU A 121 -11.01 16.30 8.08
C GLU A 121 -9.48 16.45 7.91
N TYR A 122 -8.71 15.52 8.50
CA TYR A 122 -7.25 15.60 8.50
C TYR A 122 -6.62 15.36 7.13
N ILE A 123 -7.15 14.44 6.31
CA ILE A 123 -6.57 14.12 4.99
C ILE A 123 -7.24 14.85 3.82
N GLU A 124 -8.32 15.60 4.07
CA GLU A 124 -9.17 16.21 3.04
C GLU A 124 -8.36 17.03 2.03
N GLU A 125 -7.51 17.92 2.49
CA GLU A 125 -6.70 18.77 1.60
C GLU A 125 -5.65 17.98 0.82
N SER A 126 -5.10 16.91 1.44
CA SER A 126 -4.16 16.02 0.77
C SER A 126 -4.84 15.19 -0.33
N CYS A 127 -6.08 14.80 -0.12
CA CYS A 127 -6.89 14.11 -1.14
C CYS A 127 -7.38 15.08 -2.22
N GLY A 128 -7.78 16.29 -1.85
CA GLY A 128 -8.38 17.29 -2.74
C GLY A 128 -7.44 17.84 -3.83
N MET A 129 -6.13 17.66 -3.70
CA MET A 129 -5.15 18.06 -4.72
C MET A 129 -4.93 16.99 -5.81
N LEU A 130 -5.41 15.77 -5.58
CA LEU A 130 -5.21 14.61 -6.45
C LEU A 130 -6.36 14.47 -7.46
N ASP A 131 -6.03 14.00 -8.65
CA ASP A 131 -7.03 13.60 -9.65
C ASP A 131 -7.56 12.19 -9.35
N VAL A 132 -6.69 11.33 -8.81
CA VAL A 132 -7.00 9.97 -8.37
C VAL A 132 -6.41 9.76 -6.98
N ILE A 133 -7.24 9.43 -6.02
CA ILE A 133 -6.78 9.17 -4.65
C ILE A 133 -6.24 7.74 -4.58
N GLY A 134 -4.94 7.59 -4.38
CA GLY A 134 -4.30 6.30 -4.14
C GLY A 134 -4.27 5.96 -2.65
N TYR A 135 -4.76 4.77 -2.31
CA TYR A 135 -4.72 4.28 -0.94
C TYR A 135 -3.84 3.04 -0.81
N ASN A 136 -2.92 3.09 0.17
CA ASN A 136 -2.18 1.92 0.59
C ASN A 136 -2.90 1.25 1.76
N TYR A 137 -3.32 -0.01 1.58
CA TYR A 137 -3.92 -0.88 2.61
C TYR A 137 -5.19 -0.34 3.27
N ALA A 138 -6.01 0.42 2.56
CA ALA A 138 -7.22 1.04 3.09
C ALA A 138 -8.48 0.74 2.24
N THR A 139 -8.69 -0.52 1.88
CA THR A 139 -9.81 -1.00 1.05
C THR A 139 -11.17 -0.50 1.54
N SER A 140 -11.40 -0.52 2.85
CA SER A 140 -12.65 -0.05 3.47
C SER A 140 -12.93 1.45 3.25
N ARG A 141 -11.92 2.22 2.76
CA ARG A 141 -12.08 3.63 2.42
C ARG A 141 -12.75 3.86 1.06
N TYR A 142 -12.64 2.92 0.13
CA TYR A 142 -13.02 3.13 -1.27
C TYR A 142 -14.49 3.52 -1.43
N GLU A 143 -15.41 2.80 -0.83
CA GLU A 143 -16.85 3.12 -0.91
C GLU A 143 -17.21 4.42 -0.17
N LYS A 144 -16.45 4.80 0.88
CA LYS A 144 -16.67 6.04 1.62
C LYS A 144 -16.35 7.28 0.82
N GLU A 145 -15.35 7.23 -0.05
CA GLU A 145 -14.95 8.38 -0.86
C GLU A 145 -16.09 8.90 -1.72
N GLN A 146 -16.94 8.01 -2.24
CA GLN A 146 -18.14 8.40 -2.98
C GLN A 146 -19.22 9.08 -2.10
N ALA A 147 -19.31 8.72 -0.83
CA ALA A 147 -20.23 9.37 0.11
C ALA A 147 -19.73 10.79 0.48
N ILE A 148 -18.42 11.00 0.48
CA ILE A 148 -17.79 12.32 0.75
C ILE A 148 -17.93 13.23 -0.47
N SER A 149 -17.59 12.71 -1.65
CA SER A 149 -17.71 13.45 -2.91
C SER A 149 -17.92 12.50 -4.10
N GLN A 150 -18.99 12.73 -4.84
CA GLN A 150 -19.35 11.89 -6.01
C GLN A 150 -18.33 11.97 -7.15
N ASN A 151 -17.44 12.96 -7.15
CA ASN A 151 -16.43 13.15 -8.19
C ASN A 151 -15.09 12.48 -7.84
N ARG A 152 -14.96 11.86 -6.68
CA ARG A 152 -13.73 11.21 -6.25
C ARG A 152 -13.51 9.89 -6.99
N ILE A 153 -12.32 9.76 -7.54
CA ILE A 153 -11.82 8.55 -8.18
C ILE A 153 -10.73 7.97 -7.29
N VAL A 154 -10.75 6.66 -7.10
CA VAL A 154 -9.87 5.94 -6.17
C VAL A 154 -9.10 4.84 -6.87
N VAL A 155 -7.92 4.55 -6.38
CA VAL A 155 -7.13 3.37 -6.77
C VAL A 155 -6.50 2.73 -5.53
N GLY A 156 -6.50 1.42 -5.45
CA GLY A 156 -5.67 0.67 -4.51
C GLY A 156 -4.22 0.75 -4.97
N SER A 157 -3.47 1.75 -4.49
CA SER A 157 -2.09 1.98 -4.92
C SER A 157 -1.11 0.98 -4.33
N GLU A 158 -1.46 0.35 -3.20
CA GLU A 158 -0.72 -0.73 -2.59
C GLU A 158 -1.65 -1.57 -1.71
N THR A 159 -1.76 -2.85 -2.01
CA THR A 159 -2.73 -3.72 -1.33
C THR A 159 -2.13 -5.06 -0.94
N PHE A 160 -2.71 -5.70 0.06
CA PHE A 160 -2.32 -7.05 0.45
C PHE A 160 -2.79 -8.08 -0.59
N PRO A 161 -1.93 -8.99 -1.04
CA PRO A 161 -2.34 -10.08 -1.92
C PRO A 161 -3.47 -10.94 -1.34
N ALA A 162 -3.57 -11.05 -0.01
CA ALA A 162 -4.64 -11.80 0.67
C ALA A 162 -6.02 -11.16 0.52
N ALA A 163 -6.10 -9.87 0.19
CA ALA A 163 -7.36 -9.12 -0.01
C ALA A 163 -7.72 -8.99 -1.50
N LEU A 164 -7.07 -9.72 -2.38
CA LEU A 164 -7.19 -9.60 -3.82
C LEU A 164 -8.63 -9.78 -4.33
N ASP A 165 -9.36 -10.75 -3.82
CA ASP A 165 -10.75 -11.02 -4.20
C ASP A 165 -11.70 -9.88 -3.76
N GLU A 166 -11.56 -9.43 -2.53
CA GLU A 166 -12.34 -8.28 -2.00
C GLU A 166 -12.07 -7.01 -2.82
N ASN A 167 -10.79 -6.70 -3.04
CA ASN A 167 -10.41 -5.52 -3.81
C ASN A 167 -10.92 -5.59 -5.25
N TRP A 168 -10.81 -6.75 -5.89
CA TRP A 168 -11.24 -6.92 -7.28
C TRP A 168 -12.76 -6.89 -7.42
N GLU A 169 -13.48 -7.40 -6.44
CA GLU A 169 -14.95 -7.24 -6.39
C GLU A 169 -15.35 -5.77 -6.38
N LEU A 170 -14.70 -4.95 -5.54
CA LEU A 170 -14.94 -3.51 -5.49
C LEU A 170 -14.60 -2.80 -6.81
N VAL A 171 -13.45 -3.14 -7.43
CA VAL A 171 -13.05 -2.60 -8.73
C VAL A 171 -14.07 -2.91 -9.81
N THR A 172 -14.58 -4.13 -9.86
CA THR A 172 -15.55 -4.55 -10.90
C THR A 172 -16.95 -4.01 -10.65
N LYS A 173 -17.31 -3.76 -9.39
CA LYS A 173 -18.61 -3.24 -8.98
C LYS A 173 -18.76 -1.73 -9.16
N HIS A 174 -17.67 -0.97 -8.98
CA HIS A 174 -17.71 0.48 -8.89
C HIS A 174 -16.81 1.15 -9.95
N GLY A 175 -17.41 1.88 -10.90
CA GLY A 175 -16.68 2.55 -11.97
C GLY A 175 -15.75 3.69 -11.54
N TYR A 176 -15.80 4.13 -10.28
CA TYR A 176 -14.90 5.13 -9.70
C TYR A 176 -13.68 4.52 -9.03
N ILE A 177 -13.60 3.20 -8.92
CA ILE A 177 -12.42 2.48 -8.41
C ILE A 177 -11.65 1.96 -9.62
N LEU A 178 -10.49 2.59 -9.93
CA LEU A 178 -9.77 2.36 -11.18
C LEU A 178 -9.04 1.02 -11.24
N GLY A 179 -8.63 0.49 -10.08
CA GLY A 179 -7.84 -0.73 -10.06
C GLY A 179 -7.23 -1.04 -8.72
N ASP A 180 -6.42 -2.10 -8.72
CA ASP A 180 -5.77 -2.65 -7.54
C ASP A 180 -4.33 -3.01 -7.87
N PHE A 181 -3.38 -2.43 -7.15
CA PHE A 181 -1.95 -2.71 -7.24
C PHE A 181 -1.49 -3.40 -5.96
N SER A 182 -1.27 -4.68 -6.05
CA SER A 182 -0.79 -5.44 -4.88
C SER A 182 0.70 -5.22 -4.63
N TRP A 183 1.09 -5.24 -3.38
CA TRP A 183 2.48 -5.33 -2.96
C TRP A 183 2.84 -6.79 -2.71
N THR A 184 3.63 -7.43 -3.59
CA THR A 184 4.18 -6.88 -4.83
C THR A 184 4.17 -7.96 -5.90
N ALA A 185 4.39 -7.61 -7.15
CA ALA A 185 4.39 -8.59 -8.26
C ALA A 185 5.65 -9.46 -8.28
N TRP A 186 6.81 -8.88 -7.95
CA TRP A 186 8.12 -9.52 -8.06
C TRP A 186 8.96 -9.30 -6.81
N ASP A 187 9.63 -10.34 -6.30
CA ASP A 187 10.60 -10.17 -5.21
C ASP A 187 11.74 -9.26 -5.63
N TYR A 188 12.31 -8.59 -4.67
CA TYR A 188 13.37 -7.59 -4.88
C TYR A 188 14.46 -7.70 -3.83
N LEU A 189 15.63 -7.14 -4.13
CA LEU A 189 16.73 -7.01 -3.17
C LEU A 189 16.40 -5.91 -2.14
N GLY A 190 16.68 -6.20 -0.90
CA GLY A 190 16.35 -5.31 0.22
C GLY A 190 15.13 -5.78 1.00
N GLU A 191 14.77 -5.06 2.06
CA GLU A 191 13.71 -5.40 3.02
C GLU A 191 13.73 -6.89 3.41
N VAL A 192 14.92 -7.33 3.80
CA VAL A 192 15.31 -8.73 3.91
C VAL A 192 14.41 -9.47 4.88
N GLY A 193 13.74 -10.50 4.38
CA GLY A 193 12.87 -11.37 5.16
C GLY A 193 11.41 -10.91 5.26
N ILE A 194 11.01 -9.78 4.67
CA ILE A 194 9.59 -9.43 4.60
C ILE A 194 8.82 -10.52 3.83
N GLY A 195 7.68 -10.97 4.36
CA GLY A 195 6.92 -12.09 3.78
C GLY A 195 7.53 -13.49 3.99
N HIS A 196 8.66 -13.57 4.67
CA HIS A 196 9.30 -14.82 5.02
C HIS A 196 8.42 -15.68 5.93
N VAL A 197 8.31 -16.96 5.64
CA VAL A 197 7.60 -17.93 6.47
C VAL A 197 8.49 -18.35 7.63
N GLY A 198 8.13 -17.94 8.86
CA GLY A 198 8.77 -18.39 10.09
C GLY A 198 8.27 -19.77 10.51
N TYR A 199 9.18 -20.64 10.91
CA TYR A 199 8.89 -21.87 11.60
C TYR A 199 9.15 -21.68 13.12
N ASP A 200 8.90 -22.69 13.95
CA ASP A 200 8.83 -22.56 15.41
C ASP A 200 9.96 -21.73 16.06
N ASP A 201 11.18 -21.87 15.57
CA ASP A 201 12.34 -21.15 16.11
C ASP A 201 12.48 -19.72 15.56
N ASP A 202 11.74 -19.38 14.49
CA ASP A 202 11.85 -18.11 13.77
C ASP A 202 10.64 -17.19 13.94
N ARG A 203 9.64 -17.59 14.74
CA ARG A 203 8.35 -16.86 14.90
C ARG A 203 8.49 -15.38 15.27
N ASN A 204 9.58 -15.03 15.95
CA ASN A 204 9.86 -13.67 16.40
C ASN A 204 10.55 -12.79 15.32
N LYS A 205 10.80 -13.34 14.11
CA LYS A 205 11.56 -12.67 13.05
C LYS A 205 10.71 -12.40 11.80
N VAL A 206 9.44 -12.08 11.96
CA VAL A 206 8.47 -11.96 10.86
C VAL A 206 8.86 -10.95 9.78
N PHE A 207 9.63 -9.92 10.16
CA PHE A 207 10.11 -8.89 9.24
C PHE A 207 11.63 -8.92 9.05
N TYR A 208 12.29 -9.99 9.49
CA TYR A 208 13.74 -10.09 9.49
C TYR A 208 14.21 -11.42 8.94
N GLY A 209 15.02 -11.39 7.90
CA GLY A 209 15.83 -12.51 7.47
C GLY A 209 17.29 -12.31 7.89
N SER A 210 17.86 -13.26 8.63
CA SER A 210 19.31 -13.27 8.84
C SER A 210 20.02 -13.77 7.60
N TYR A 211 21.30 -13.40 7.43
CA TYR A 211 22.11 -13.97 6.35
C TYR A 211 21.94 -15.51 6.30
N PRO A 212 21.78 -16.12 5.13
CA PRO A 212 22.01 -15.59 3.79
C PRO A 212 20.80 -14.97 3.06
N TRP A 213 19.73 -14.61 3.73
CA TRP A 213 18.61 -13.92 3.10
C TRP A 213 19.04 -12.57 2.57
N MET A 214 18.63 -12.23 1.35
CA MET A 214 18.99 -10.97 0.69
C MET A 214 17.79 -10.26 0.05
N THR A 215 16.62 -10.94 0.03
CA THR A 215 15.43 -10.45 -0.69
C THR A 215 14.22 -10.34 0.22
N ALA A 216 13.28 -9.48 -0.17
CA ALA A 216 11.88 -9.63 0.22
C ALA A 216 11.30 -10.92 -0.37
N TYR A 217 10.29 -11.50 0.28
CA TYR A 217 9.66 -12.80 -0.09
C TYR A 217 8.14 -12.71 -0.09
N CYS A 218 7.60 -11.57 -0.56
CA CYS A 218 6.18 -11.26 -0.49
C CYS A 218 5.46 -11.22 -1.84
N ALA A 219 6.19 -11.50 -2.95
CA ALA A 219 5.68 -11.31 -4.29
C ALA A 219 4.95 -12.52 -4.89
N ASP A 220 4.22 -12.27 -5.97
CA ASP A 220 3.63 -13.30 -6.84
C ASP A 220 4.70 -14.16 -7.52
N PHE A 221 5.83 -13.54 -7.86
CA PHE A 221 6.99 -14.18 -8.46
C PHE A 221 8.21 -13.99 -7.56
N ASP A 222 9.02 -15.04 -7.43
CA ASP A 222 10.31 -14.89 -6.79
C ASP A 222 11.30 -14.14 -7.70
N ILE A 223 12.50 -13.81 -7.16
CA ILE A 223 13.51 -13.05 -7.89
C ILE A 223 13.99 -13.73 -9.17
N THR A 224 13.78 -15.04 -9.31
CA THR A 224 14.15 -15.84 -10.51
C THR A 224 13.00 -15.95 -11.52
N GLY A 225 11.82 -15.45 -11.18
CA GLY A 225 10.61 -15.57 -12.01
C GLY A 225 9.77 -16.81 -11.72
N TYR A 226 10.07 -17.55 -10.66
CA TYR A 226 9.25 -18.69 -10.26
C TYR A 226 7.90 -18.22 -9.73
N ARG A 227 6.81 -18.77 -10.27
CA ARG A 227 5.44 -18.45 -9.86
C ARG A 227 5.11 -19.07 -8.51
N ARG A 228 4.65 -18.24 -7.60
CA ARG A 228 4.11 -18.70 -6.31
C ARG A 228 2.60 -18.95 -6.36
N PRO A 229 2.03 -19.64 -5.38
CA PRO A 229 0.59 -19.93 -5.31
C PRO A 229 -0.30 -18.72 -5.50
N ILE A 230 0.08 -17.57 -4.92
CA ILE A 230 -0.67 -16.33 -5.01
C ILE A 230 -0.86 -15.81 -6.44
N SER A 231 0.12 -16.05 -7.33
CA SER A 231 0.03 -15.65 -8.74
C SER A 231 -1.04 -16.45 -9.50
N TYR A 232 -1.28 -17.70 -9.12
CA TYR A 232 -2.37 -18.52 -9.68
C TYR A 232 -3.73 -18.07 -9.14
N TRP A 233 -3.78 -17.67 -7.87
CA TRP A 233 -4.97 -17.05 -7.28
C TRP A 233 -5.36 -15.77 -8.02
N ARG A 234 -4.39 -14.90 -8.29
CA ARG A 234 -4.59 -13.70 -9.09
C ARG A 234 -5.09 -14.00 -10.51
N GLU A 235 -4.55 -15.01 -11.17
CA GLU A 235 -5.00 -15.43 -12.48
C GLU A 235 -6.46 -15.90 -12.49
N ILE A 236 -6.89 -16.57 -11.42
CA ILE A 236 -8.28 -17.01 -11.25
C ILE A 236 -9.20 -15.78 -11.06
N ILE A 237 -8.84 -14.87 -10.15
CA ILE A 237 -9.67 -13.72 -9.80
C ILE A 237 -9.77 -12.74 -10.98
N TRP A 238 -8.64 -12.39 -11.59
CA TRP A 238 -8.62 -11.41 -12.68
C TRP A 238 -8.99 -11.98 -14.04
N GLY A 239 -8.59 -13.22 -14.30
CA GLY A 239 -8.69 -13.83 -15.62
C GLY A 239 -9.97 -14.62 -15.86
N GLY A 240 -10.74 -14.94 -14.84
CA GLY A 240 -11.96 -15.76 -14.94
C GLY A 240 -11.69 -17.17 -15.52
N ARG A 241 -10.45 -17.62 -15.50
CA ARG A 241 -10.05 -18.91 -16.10
C ARG A 241 -10.38 -20.08 -15.19
N ASN A 242 -10.55 -21.25 -15.80
CA ASN A 242 -10.83 -22.49 -15.10
C ASN A 242 -9.86 -22.73 -13.94
N HIS A 243 -10.41 -23.13 -12.82
CA HIS A 243 -9.68 -23.43 -11.59
C HIS A 243 -8.68 -24.55 -11.85
N ILE A 244 -7.40 -24.25 -11.69
CA ILE A 244 -6.33 -25.24 -11.72
C ILE A 244 -5.95 -25.53 -10.26
N PRO A 245 -6.10 -26.76 -9.76
CA PRO A 245 -5.66 -27.07 -8.42
C PRO A 245 -4.15 -26.91 -8.32
N TYR A 246 -3.71 -26.17 -7.29
CA TYR A 246 -2.30 -26.01 -6.99
C TYR A 246 -1.94 -26.81 -5.74
N ILE A 247 -0.95 -27.68 -5.87
CA ILE A 247 -0.44 -28.46 -4.73
C ILE A 247 0.79 -27.75 -4.18
N ALA A 248 0.63 -27.10 -3.01
CA ALA A 248 1.77 -26.56 -2.29
C ALA A 248 2.58 -27.69 -1.65
N VAL A 249 3.86 -27.74 -1.94
CA VAL A 249 4.76 -28.76 -1.42
C VAL A 249 5.57 -28.18 -0.28
N GLN A 250 5.59 -28.88 0.86
CA GLN A 250 6.50 -28.55 1.95
C GLN A 250 7.94 -28.81 1.51
N ARG A 251 8.87 -27.98 1.98
CA ARG A 251 10.30 -28.20 1.71
C ARG A 251 10.75 -29.56 2.22
N PRO A 252 11.53 -30.33 1.45
CA PRO A 252 11.94 -31.69 1.83
C PRO A 252 12.61 -31.79 3.21
N GLU A 253 13.41 -30.80 3.56
CA GLU A 253 14.08 -30.72 4.86
C GLU A 253 13.12 -30.52 6.04
N ARG A 254 11.86 -30.20 5.76
CA ARG A 254 10.80 -30.00 6.77
C ARG A 254 9.81 -31.17 6.83
N TYR A 255 10.01 -32.23 6.06
CA TYR A 255 9.13 -33.38 6.11
C TYR A 255 9.13 -34.03 7.49
N GLY A 256 7.93 -34.24 8.04
CA GLY A 256 7.76 -34.80 9.37
C GLY A 256 7.90 -33.82 10.54
N GLN A 257 8.20 -32.56 10.29
CA GLN A 257 8.12 -31.49 11.28
C GLN A 257 6.66 -30.99 11.36
N LYS A 258 6.15 -30.86 12.59
CA LYS A 258 4.80 -30.37 12.87
C LYS A 258 4.81 -28.85 13.05
#